data_4f189005dc2ad4d4a53cbf4146b66c35
#
_entry.id   4f189005dc2ad4d4a53cbf4146b66c35
#
_cell.length_a   1.000
_cell.length_b   1.000
_cell.length_c   1.000
_cell.angle_alpha   90.00
_cell.angle_beta   90.00
_cell.angle_gamma   90.00
#
_symmetry.space_group_name_H-M   'P 1'
#
loop_
_entity.id
_entity.type
_entity.pdbx_description
1 polymer ?
#
loop_
_entity_poly.entity_id
_entity_poly.type
_entity_poly.pdbx_seq_one_letter_code
_entity_poly.pdbx_strand_id
1 'polypeptide(L)'
;MLLARTPTAVEIYFDACWIEFEHVLVASSSISQNGDDAIELFMDSVLVETFGDVNVDGSGEPWEYLDSWAYKDTSGLVTFSGGNWIFGGVNCSDNSTTTFSSSCPYPLCPPPLNTGCTDSTALNYDPLATTDDGSCLYQLGCTDSTALNYDSSAILDD
;
A
#
# COMPACT_ATOMS: atom_id res chain seq x y z
N MET A 1 -14.25 0.70 4.99
CA MET A 1 -14.98 1.93 4.58
C MET A 1 -13.95 3.04 4.36
N LEU A 2 -14.10 3.80 3.29
CA LEU A 2 -13.27 4.96 2.97
C LEU A 2 -14.18 6.20 2.82
N LEU A 3 -13.75 7.33 3.35
CA LEU A 3 -14.38 8.62 3.11
C LEU A 3 -13.48 9.41 2.16
N ALA A 4 -14.00 9.78 0.99
CA ALA A 4 -13.23 10.47 -0.03
C ALA A 4 -13.94 11.73 -0.53
N ARG A 5 -13.25 12.85 -0.52
CA ARG A 5 -13.73 14.10 -1.11
C ARG A 5 -13.66 14.08 -2.64
N THR A 6 -12.63 13.45 -3.18
CA THR A 6 -12.40 13.29 -4.62
C THR A 6 -12.16 11.82 -4.92
N PRO A 7 -13.22 10.98 -5.04
CA PRO A 7 -13.07 9.53 -5.18
C PRO A 7 -12.12 9.11 -6.30
N THR A 8 -12.22 9.73 -7.47
CA THR A 8 -11.34 9.40 -8.62
C THR A 8 -9.86 9.63 -8.32
N ALA A 9 -9.50 10.69 -7.60
CA ALA A 9 -8.10 10.92 -7.24
C ALA A 9 -7.61 9.90 -6.22
N VAL A 10 -8.46 9.52 -5.28
CA VAL A 10 -8.15 8.52 -4.25
C VAL A 10 -8.07 7.11 -4.87
N GLU A 11 -8.94 6.80 -5.85
CA GLU A 11 -8.88 5.56 -6.63
C GLU A 11 -7.54 5.43 -7.37
N ILE A 12 -7.09 6.49 -8.04
CA ILE A 12 -5.78 6.53 -8.72
C ILE A 12 -4.64 6.33 -7.71
N TYR A 13 -4.73 6.96 -6.54
CA TYR A 13 -3.70 6.84 -5.51
C TYR A 13 -3.60 5.43 -4.92
N PHE A 14 -4.73 4.79 -4.65
CA PHE A 14 -4.75 3.43 -4.10
C PHE A 14 -4.57 2.34 -5.16
N ASP A 15 -4.82 2.64 -6.45
CA ASP A 15 -4.64 1.72 -7.57
C ASP A 15 -5.29 0.34 -7.31
N ALA A 16 -4.53 -0.75 -7.40
CA ALA A 16 -5.04 -2.10 -7.17
C ALA A 16 -5.66 -2.31 -5.78
N CYS A 17 -5.24 -1.52 -4.78
CA CYS A 17 -5.79 -1.58 -3.43
C CYS A 17 -7.20 -0.95 -3.30
N TRP A 18 -7.66 -0.21 -4.31
CA TRP A 18 -8.97 0.43 -4.28
C TRP A 18 -10.12 -0.55 -4.02
N ILE A 19 -10.02 -1.76 -4.55
CA ILE A 19 -11.04 -2.80 -4.40
C ILE A 19 -11.19 -3.32 -2.96
N GLU A 20 -10.20 -3.11 -2.11
CA GLU A 20 -10.25 -3.50 -0.70
C GLU A 20 -11.19 -2.61 0.13
N PHE A 21 -11.61 -1.46 -0.41
CA PHE A 21 -12.59 -0.60 0.23
C PHE A 21 -14.02 -1.00 -0.17
N GLU A 22 -14.64 -1.83 0.63
CA GLU A 22 -16.01 -2.31 0.42
C GLU A 22 -17.02 -1.16 0.26
N HIS A 23 -16.81 -0.07 0.99
CA HIS A 23 -17.67 1.11 0.95
C HIS A 23 -16.84 2.38 0.81
N VAL A 24 -17.19 3.18 -0.18
CA VAL A 24 -16.63 4.52 -0.39
C VAL A 24 -17.73 5.55 -0.23
N LEU A 25 -17.57 6.43 0.75
CA LEU A 25 -18.47 7.55 0.98
C LEU A 25 -17.88 8.81 0.37
N VAL A 26 -18.65 9.50 -0.45
CA VAL A 26 -18.26 10.78 -1.06
C VAL A 26 -18.54 11.90 -0.07
N ALA A 27 -17.47 12.55 0.39
CA ALA A 27 -17.57 13.68 1.29
C ALA A 27 -17.97 14.97 0.55
N SER A 28 -18.69 15.86 1.23
CA SER A 28 -18.97 17.20 0.75
C SER A 28 -17.67 18.01 0.58
N SER A 29 -17.68 18.94 -0.38
CA SER A 29 -16.56 19.90 -0.57
C SER A 29 -16.36 20.84 0.63
N SER A 30 -17.33 20.92 1.54
CA SER A 30 -17.19 21.67 2.80
C SER A 30 -16.35 20.95 3.86
N ILE A 31 -16.09 19.66 3.69
CA ILE A 31 -15.13 18.93 4.51
C ILE A 31 -13.74 19.22 3.94
N SER A 32 -13.00 20.10 4.60
CA SER A 32 -11.63 20.45 4.24
C SER A 32 -10.74 20.05 5.40
N GLN A 33 -9.91 19.05 5.20
CA GLN A 33 -8.98 18.54 6.20
C GLN A 33 -7.56 18.72 5.66
N ASN A 34 -6.69 19.25 6.47
CA ASN A 34 -5.29 19.50 6.14
C ASN A 34 -4.32 18.56 6.89
N GLY A 35 -4.86 17.61 7.69
CA GLY A 35 -4.07 16.62 8.40
C GLY A 35 -3.87 16.88 9.88
N ASP A 36 -4.45 17.96 10.41
CA ASP A 36 -4.45 18.32 11.82
C ASP A 36 -5.86 18.52 12.38
N ASP A 37 -6.87 18.18 11.59
CA ASP A 37 -8.28 18.29 11.99
C ASP A 37 -8.77 17.03 12.70
N ALA A 38 -9.52 17.20 13.78
CA ALA A 38 -10.27 16.10 14.39
C ALA A 38 -11.49 15.73 13.53
N ILE A 39 -11.86 14.47 13.57
CA ILE A 39 -12.98 13.91 12.79
C ILE A 39 -13.94 13.20 13.73
N GLU A 40 -15.22 13.54 13.66
CA GLU A 40 -16.27 12.84 14.37
C GLU A 40 -17.23 12.14 13.40
N LEU A 41 -17.54 10.89 13.67
CA LEU A 41 -18.54 10.10 12.97
C LEU A 41 -19.81 9.99 13.80
N PHE A 42 -20.92 10.43 13.22
CA PHE A 42 -22.24 10.31 13.84
C PHE A 42 -23.12 9.34 13.03
N MET A 43 -23.91 8.55 13.74
CA MET A 43 -24.98 7.72 13.19
C MET A 43 -26.27 8.06 13.94
N ASP A 44 -27.31 8.49 13.20
CA ASP A 44 -28.59 8.92 13.76
C ASP A 44 -28.43 9.97 14.91
N SER A 45 -27.53 10.94 14.69
CA SER A 45 -27.18 11.99 15.67
C SER A 45 -26.51 11.49 16.95
N VAL A 46 -26.08 10.23 16.98
CA VAL A 46 -25.29 9.66 18.08
C VAL A 46 -23.83 9.61 17.65
N LEU A 47 -22.93 10.16 18.48
CA LEU A 47 -21.49 10.05 18.26
C LEU A 47 -21.07 8.57 18.34
N VAL A 48 -20.49 8.06 17.25
CA VAL A 48 -20.05 6.67 17.14
C VAL A 48 -18.53 6.57 17.33
N GLU A 49 -17.79 7.53 16.75
CA GLU A 49 -16.34 7.48 16.72
C GLU A 49 -15.77 8.89 16.70
N THR A 50 -14.62 9.09 17.33
CA THR A 50 -13.83 10.32 17.26
C THR A 50 -12.38 9.99 16.94
N PHE A 51 -11.83 10.68 15.95
CA PHE A 51 -10.41 10.75 15.65
C PHE A 51 -9.90 12.11 16.10
N GLY A 52 -8.83 12.15 16.88
CA GLY A 52 -8.29 13.40 17.41
C GLY A 52 -9.06 13.96 18.61
N ASP A 53 -8.82 15.23 18.91
CA ASP A 53 -9.54 16.01 19.94
C ASP A 53 -10.12 17.27 19.28
N VAL A 54 -11.44 17.38 19.25
CA VAL A 54 -12.17 18.49 18.60
C VAL A 54 -11.90 19.86 19.22
N ASN A 55 -11.27 19.93 20.39
CA ASN A 55 -10.93 21.17 21.08
C ASN A 55 -9.45 21.56 20.93
N VAL A 56 -8.67 20.76 20.20
CA VAL A 56 -7.22 20.94 20.07
C VAL A 56 -6.86 21.02 18.59
N ASP A 57 -6.06 22.01 18.23
CA ASP A 57 -5.36 22.06 16.94
C ASP A 57 -4.34 20.92 16.91
N GLY A 58 -4.47 20.03 15.93
CA GLY A 58 -3.68 18.81 15.84
C GLY A 58 -2.24 19.00 15.41
N SER A 59 -1.84 20.21 15.01
CA SER A 59 -0.47 20.51 14.60
C SER A 59 0.54 20.17 15.71
N GLY A 60 1.41 19.19 15.46
CA GLY A 60 2.40 18.70 16.43
C GLY A 60 1.84 17.72 17.46
N GLU A 61 0.56 17.38 17.40
CA GLU A 61 -0.06 16.40 18.27
C GLU A 61 0.24 14.95 17.77
N PRO A 62 0.14 13.94 18.65
CA PRO A 62 0.39 12.55 18.26
C PRO A 62 -0.53 11.99 17.17
N TRP A 63 -1.61 12.66 16.87
CA TRP A 63 -2.60 12.28 15.87
C TRP A 63 -2.56 13.13 14.60
N GLU A 64 -1.53 13.98 14.42
CA GLU A 64 -1.32 14.71 13.16
C GLU A 64 -1.03 13.72 12.01
N TYR A 65 -1.76 13.87 10.89
CA TYR A 65 -1.65 13.01 9.71
C TYR A 65 -1.45 13.79 8.41
N LEU A 66 -0.84 14.98 8.49
CA LEU A 66 -0.55 15.83 7.33
C LEU A 66 0.18 15.02 6.24
N ASP A 67 -0.36 15.04 5.01
CA ASP A 67 0.13 14.27 3.87
C ASP A 67 0.50 12.82 4.25
N SER A 68 -0.45 12.16 4.91
CA SER A 68 -0.26 10.83 5.47
C SER A 68 -1.61 10.10 5.57
N TRP A 69 -1.61 9.01 6.32
CA TRP A 69 -2.79 8.21 6.62
C TRP A 69 -2.83 7.79 8.09
N ALA A 70 -4.02 7.52 8.55
CA ALA A 70 -4.25 6.88 9.84
C ALA A 70 -5.33 5.81 9.70
N TYR A 71 -5.24 4.74 10.47
CA TYR A 71 -6.32 3.78 10.62
C TYR A 71 -6.42 3.27 12.04
N LYS A 72 -7.60 2.84 12.44
CA LYS A 72 -7.84 2.28 13.75
C LYS A 72 -7.46 0.81 13.80
N ASP A 73 -6.66 0.45 14.78
CA ASP A 73 -6.27 -0.93 15.04
C ASP A 73 -6.20 -1.17 16.55
N THR A 74 -6.59 -2.37 16.98
CA THR A 74 -6.51 -2.76 18.39
C THR A 74 -5.07 -2.86 18.91
N SER A 75 -4.10 -2.99 18.00
CA SER A 75 -2.66 -3.00 18.29
C SER A 75 -2.03 -1.61 18.22
N GLY A 76 -2.77 -0.56 17.84
CA GLY A 76 -2.27 0.80 17.69
C GLY A 76 -1.59 1.31 18.95
N LEU A 77 -0.44 1.96 18.76
CA LEU A 77 0.39 2.48 19.86
C LEU A 77 -0.04 3.87 20.32
N VAL A 78 -0.67 4.64 19.44
CA VAL A 78 -1.19 5.98 19.77
C VAL A 78 -2.61 5.84 20.28
N THR A 79 -2.81 6.22 21.52
CA THR A 79 -4.11 6.18 22.20
C THR A 79 -4.55 7.57 22.58
N PHE A 80 -5.72 7.97 22.09
CA PHE A 80 -6.40 9.21 22.47
C PHE A 80 -7.92 8.97 22.55
N SER A 81 -8.70 10.01 22.79
CA SER A 81 -10.16 9.90 22.83
C SER A 81 -10.67 9.29 21.51
N GLY A 82 -11.12 8.07 21.48
CA GLY A 82 -11.54 7.35 20.28
C GLY A 82 -10.80 6.05 20.00
N GLY A 83 -9.74 5.73 20.72
CA GLY A 83 -9.09 4.42 20.67
C GLY A 83 -7.64 4.40 20.21
N ASN A 84 -7.21 3.25 19.72
CA ASN A 84 -5.84 3.02 19.27
C ASN A 84 -5.74 3.23 17.76
N TRP A 85 -4.73 4.00 17.33
CA TRP A 85 -4.52 4.35 15.93
C TRP A 85 -3.08 4.09 15.50
N ILE A 86 -2.91 3.79 14.22
CA ILE A 86 -1.63 3.64 13.55
C ILE A 86 -1.53 4.72 12.49
N PHE A 87 -0.37 5.35 12.38
CA PHE A 87 -0.10 6.48 11.49
C PHE A 87 1.08 6.18 10.58
N GLY A 88 1.05 6.73 9.36
CA GLY A 88 2.16 6.67 8.43
C GLY A 88 3.31 7.63 8.79
N GLY A 89 3.00 8.67 9.56
CA GLY A 89 3.93 9.76 9.86
C GLY A 89 3.71 10.99 8.97
N VAL A 90 3.93 12.16 9.54
CA VAL A 90 3.71 13.45 8.85
C VAL A 90 4.53 13.54 7.57
N ASN A 91 3.92 13.99 6.48
CA ASN A 91 4.50 14.17 5.14
C ASN A 91 5.04 12.88 4.49
N CYS A 92 4.69 11.70 4.99
CA CYS A 92 5.24 10.46 4.47
C CYS A 92 4.69 10.06 3.10
N SER A 93 3.53 10.56 2.71
CA SER A 93 2.96 10.36 1.37
C SER A 93 3.17 11.55 0.43
N ASP A 94 3.84 12.61 0.88
CA ASP A 94 4.08 13.81 0.09
C ASP A 94 4.84 13.48 -1.20
N ASN A 95 4.44 14.15 -2.30
CA ASN A 95 4.96 13.95 -3.65
C ASN A 95 4.82 12.51 -4.22
N SER A 96 4.10 11.61 -3.56
CA SER A 96 3.81 10.28 -4.11
C SER A 96 2.59 10.33 -5.05
N THR A 97 2.62 9.53 -6.11
CA THR A 97 1.51 9.41 -7.08
C THR A 97 0.61 8.22 -6.79
N THR A 98 1.13 7.23 -6.06
CA THR A 98 0.39 6.07 -5.59
C THR A 98 0.82 5.72 -4.16
N THR A 99 -0.01 4.96 -3.45
CA THR A 99 0.37 4.45 -2.12
C THR A 99 1.65 3.63 -2.14
N PHE A 100 1.90 2.88 -3.23
CA PHE A 100 3.10 2.04 -3.38
C PHE A 100 4.37 2.85 -3.68
N SER A 101 4.25 4.06 -4.21
CA SER A 101 5.38 4.97 -4.43
C SER A 101 5.70 5.84 -3.22
N SER A 102 4.85 5.80 -2.21
CA SER A 102 4.99 6.53 -0.95
C SER A 102 6.13 5.99 -0.09
N SER A 103 6.76 6.83 0.72
CA SER A 103 7.71 6.38 1.75
C SER A 103 7.02 5.60 2.90
N CYS A 104 5.70 5.69 2.98
CA CYS A 104 4.86 4.94 3.90
C CYS A 104 3.65 4.36 3.16
N PRO A 105 3.80 3.27 2.39
CA PRO A 105 2.67 2.63 1.74
C PRO A 105 1.57 2.30 2.75
N TYR A 106 0.31 2.50 2.35
CA TYR A 106 -0.82 2.18 3.24
C TYR A 106 -0.83 0.68 3.56
N PRO A 107 -0.69 0.27 4.81
CA PRO A 107 -0.31 -1.11 5.16
C PRO A 107 -1.42 -2.15 4.93
N LEU A 108 -2.67 -1.71 4.78
CA LEU A 108 -3.77 -2.61 4.42
C LEU A 108 -3.87 -2.85 2.91
N CYS A 109 -3.03 -2.19 2.12
CA CYS A 109 -2.90 -2.44 0.70
C CYS A 109 -1.85 -3.52 0.46
N PRO A 110 -2.21 -4.70 -0.07
CA PRO A 110 -1.20 -5.66 -0.49
C PRO A 110 -0.34 -5.05 -1.60
N PRO A 111 0.97 -5.28 -1.59
CA PRO A 111 1.81 -4.83 -2.69
C PRO A 111 1.28 -5.44 -4.01
N PRO A 112 1.37 -4.71 -5.13
CA PRO A 112 0.96 -5.26 -6.42
C PRO A 112 1.70 -6.57 -6.67
N LEU A 113 0.96 -7.59 -7.08
CA LEU A 113 1.53 -8.86 -7.52
C LEU A 113 2.31 -8.59 -8.82
N ASN A 114 3.63 -8.55 -8.70
CA ASN A 114 4.48 -8.50 -9.86
C ASN A 114 4.83 -9.94 -10.24
N THR A 115 4.16 -10.47 -11.27
CA THR A 115 4.36 -11.83 -11.76
C THR A 115 5.39 -11.85 -12.85
N GLY A 116 6.28 -12.83 -12.82
CA GLY A 116 7.36 -13.01 -13.78
C GLY A 116 8.29 -14.13 -13.33
N CYS A 117 9.34 -14.38 -14.10
CA CYS A 117 10.34 -15.37 -13.72
C CYS A 117 11.17 -14.90 -12.53
N THR A 118 11.10 -15.62 -11.40
CA THR A 118 11.85 -15.31 -10.16
C THR A 118 13.19 -16.05 -10.06
N ASP A 119 13.52 -16.92 -10.99
CA ASP A 119 14.79 -17.65 -11.00
C ASP A 119 15.90 -16.82 -11.64
N SER A 120 16.89 -16.40 -10.85
CA SER A 120 18.03 -15.59 -11.31
C SER A 120 18.95 -16.28 -12.32
N THR A 121 18.78 -17.59 -12.53
CA THR A 121 19.53 -18.36 -13.54
C THR A 121 18.81 -18.42 -14.90
N ALA A 122 17.55 -18.01 -14.95
CA ALA A 122 16.77 -17.98 -16.17
C ALA A 122 17.18 -16.81 -17.08
N LEU A 123 17.02 -17.01 -18.40
CA LEU A 123 17.34 -15.98 -19.42
C LEU A 123 16.43 -14.77 -19.35
N ASN A 124 15.22 -14.94 -18.85
CA ASN A 124 14.20 -13.90 -18.69
C ASN A 124 13.90 -13.59 -17.21
N TYR A 125 14.89 -13.73 -16.35
CA TYR A 125 14.77 -13.33 -14.94
C TYR A 125 14.26 -11.90 -14.80
N ASP A 126 13.22 -11.69 -14.00
CA ASP A 126 12.71 -10.38 -13.65
C ASP A 126 13.02 -10.09 -12.16
N PRO A 127 13.97 -9.21 -11.86
CA PRO A 127 14.33 -8.89 -10.47
C PRO A 127 13.22 -8.17 -9.70
N LEU A 128 12.16 -7.70 -10.39
CA LEU A 128 11.00 -7.05 -9.78
C LEU A 128 9.86 -8.05 -9.53
N ALA A 129 9.92 -9.26 -10.08
CA ALA A 129 8.91 -10.27 -9.85
C ALA A 129 8.91 -10.71 -8.38
N THR A 130 7.72 -10.70 -7.77
CA THR A 130 7.48 -11.19 -6.41
C THR A 130 6.82 -12.56 -6.39
N THR A 131 6.29 -12.99 -7.54
CA THR A 131 5.61 -14.27 -7.72
C THR A 131 5.99 -14.88 -9.05
N ASP A 132 6.46 -16.13 -9.02
CA ASP A 132 6.78 -16.87 -10.24
C ASP A 132 5.48 -17.21 -11.00
N ASP A 133 5.46 -16.88 -12.28
CA ASP A 133 4.35 -17.18 -13.19
C ASP A 133 4.60 -18.42 -14.09
N GLY A 134 5.71 -19.11 -13.87
CA GLY A 134 6.13 -20.26 -14.65
C GLY A 134 6.70 -19.90 -16.02
N SER A 135 6.99 -18.63 -16.30
CA SER A 135 7.51 -18.16 -17.59
C SER A 135 9.03 -18.30 -17.73
N CYS A 136 9.73 -18.85 -16.74
CA CYS A 136 11.19 -18.96 -16.76
C CYS A 136 11.69 -19.73 -17.99
N LEU A 137 12.61 -19.11 -18.72
CA LEU A 137 13.27 -19.67 -19.89
C LEU A 137 14.72 -20.01 -19.58
N TYR A 138 15.17 -21.20 -19.94
CA TYR A 138 16.52 -21.66 -19.68
C TYR A 138 17.26 -21.96 -20.97
N GLN A 139 18.59 -21.83 -20.93
CA GLN A 139 19.45 -22.29 -22.03
C GLN A 139 19.41 -23.80 -22.12
N LEU A 140 18.92 -24.31 -23.26
CA LEU A 140 18.95 -25.75 -23.59
C LEU A 140 20.28 -26.11 -24.26
N GLY A 141 20.77 -27.30 -24.00
CA GLY A 141 21.98 -27.88 -24.59
C GLY A 141 22.46 -29.10 -23.82
N CYS A 142 23.45 -29.78 -24.33
CA CYS A 142 24.00 -30.97 -23.68
C CYS A 142 24.73 -30.58 -22.37
N THR A 143 24.23 -31.06 -21.24
CA THR A 143 24.82 -30.84 -19.92
C THR A 143 25.88 -31.88 -19.50
N ASP A 144 26.09 -32.94 -20.29
CA ASP A 144 27.14 -33.94 -20.04
C ASP A 144 28.52 -33.39 -20.41
N SER A 145 29.35 -33.07 -19.44
CA SER A 145 30.71 -32.54 -19.65
C SER A 145 31.67 -33.49 -20.36
N THR A 146 31.28 -34.76 -20.56
CA THR A 146 32.09 -35.77 -21.30
C THR A 146 31.63 -35.93 -22.75
N ALA A 147 30.49 -35.34 -23.11
CA ALA A 147 29.99 -35.40 -24.49
C ALA A 147 30.72 -34.42 -25.42
N LEU A 148 30.79 -34.76 -26.71
CA LEU A 148 31.46 -33.95 -27.73
C LEU A 148 30.69 -32.67 -28.05
N ASN A 149 29.41 -32.64 -27.76
CA ASN A 149 28.52 -31.47 -27.92
C ASN A 149 28.17 -30.77 -26.60
N TYR A 150 29.00 -30.95 -25.57
CA TYR A 150 28.82 -30.29 -24.28
C TYR A 150 28.72 -28.76 -24.42
N ASP A 151 27.68 -28.21 -23.84
CA ASP A 151 27.50 -26.76 -23.73
C ASP A 151 27.56 -26.33 -22.28
N SER A 152 28.64 -25.64 -21.90
CA SER A 152 28.86 -25.17 -20.53
C SER A 152 27.89 -24.09 -20.08
N SER A 153 27.12 -23.51 -21.00
CA SER A 153 26.08 -22.51 -20.72
C SER A 153 24.67 -23.12 -20.58
N ALA A 154 24.51 -24.41 -20.95
CA ALA A 154 23.24 -25.08 -20.80
C ALA A 154 22.89 -25.30 -19.34
N ILE A 155 21.62 -25.04 -19.02
CA ILE A 155 21.02 -25.23 -17.69
C ILE A 155 20.10 -26.44 -17.73
N LEU A 156 19.47 -26.70 -18.87
CA LEU A 156 18.62 -27.85 -19.12
C LEU A 156 19.16 -28.67 -20.28
N ASP A 157 19.12 -30.00 -20.14
CA ASP A 157 19.51 -30.95 -21.18
C ASP A 157 18.47 -30.98 -22.31
N ASP A 158 18.89 -31.01 -23.58
CA ASP A 158 18.04 -30.95 -24.78
C ASP A 158 17.61 -32.34 -25.33
#